data_9d8f066dd9f770fe8933c37ac8dd141d
#
_entry.id   9d8f066dd9f770fe8933c37ac8dd141d
#
_cell.length_a   1.000
_cell.length_b   1.000
_cell.length_c   1.000
_cell.angle_alpha   90.00
_cell.angle_beta   90.00
_cell.angle_gamma   90.00
#
_symmetry.space_group_name_H-M   'P 1'
#
loop_
_entity.id
_entity.type
_entity.pdbx_description
1 polymer ?
#
loop_
_entity_poly.entity_id
_entity_poly.type
_entity_poly.pdbx_seq_one_letter_code
_entity_poly.pdbx_strand_id
1 'polypeptide(L)'
;TPYVSLTPIKGLTIKSAFGLNARFRRTDSFNVNFFIDNLEQNQNNNATRKMENWVDWNWTNTVNYMTTINKKHNINLMGGYTMERFQDYWAQAYSENIPNNDESLRYPSSGTKNPAATGTDSFTSLVSYLGRVMYNYAEKYYLTASIRVDGSSKFSKDNKWATFPSVSGAYRLTGEEFMKNQKVFDDIKIRAGWGKVGNQNIDNSAYLSSIGTTTYVFGGTPNRIIGSTVSGIGNTNLKWETVEDWNVGLDLALLQSRLKITADYFEKTSHDMLMRKDNLLILGYPMWNGQMWENAGKMKATGWELGINWNDQIQDFTYGVGLNLSQVKNKAVKLNGDYIWTGGFSGDYIVRNAEGESLSQFWGYKTAGIFQNETEVKSYTNEHGESLQPNAKPGDLRFVDLNNDGVIDSNDKTHIGNPFPDLMVGLNLNAAYKGFDLVANFYGTFGNDIFNKNIGRYAGTDGQNVYAGTYDKTWRTDNTGAEFPRLSVNDSNMNYKRVSDFFVEDGSYFRCKLLQIGYTLPKQWFNNKLNLRLSFSAQNLFTITNYSGADPEAASMGSSVTEAGIDYTGYPNPRTFLFGLNMSF
;
A
#
# COMPACT_ATOMS: atom_id res chain seq x y z
N THR A 1 25.16 -14.43 5.30
CA THR A 1 25.22 -15.05 3.96
C THR A 1 26.66 -15.33 3.61
N PRO A 2 27.20 -16.55 3.88
CA PRO A 2 28.52 -16.95 3.42
C PRO A 2 28.55 -17.05 1.90
N TYR A 3 29.71 -16.76 1.32
CA TYR A 3 29.93 -16.93 -0.12
C TYR A 3 31.37 -17.34 -0.44
N VAL A 4 31.54 -17.97 -1.56
CA VAL A 4 32.83 -18.25 -2.19
C VAL A 4 32.88 -17.51 -3.53
N SER A 5 33.96 -16.81 -3.79
CA SER A 5 34.20 -16.11 -5.05
C SER A 5 35.56 -16.51 -5.60
N LEU A 6 35.59 -16.96 -6.84
CA LEU A 6 36.77 -17.38 -7.57
C LEU A 6 36.96 -16.50 -8.79
N THR A 7 38.20 -16.08 -9.05
CA THR A 7 38.58 -15.31 -10.25
C THR A 7 39.69 -16.12 -10.99
N PRO A 8 39.31 -17.20 -11.73
CA PRO A 8 40.27 -18.10 -12.32
C PRO A 8 41.09 -17.45 -13.44
N ILE A 9 40.52 -16.49 -14.14
CA ILE A 9 41.20 -15.69 -15.18
C ILE A 9 40.75 -14.24 -15.07
N LYS A 10 41.53 -13.31 -15.59
CA LYS A 10 41.20 -11.89 -15.61
C LYS A 10 39.83 -11.63 -16.22
N GLY A 11 38.96 -10.95 -15.50
CA GLY A 11 37.61 -10.60 -15.93
C GLY A 11 36.54 -11.66 -15.65
N LEU A 12 36.89 -12.93 -15.35
CA LEU A 12 35.92 -13.97 -15.00
C LEU A 12 35.80 -14.12 -13.49
N THR A 13 34.58 -13.95 -12.99
CA THR A 13 34.25 -14.16 -11.58
C THR A 13 33.13 -15.19 -11.47
N ILE A 14 33.38 -16.25 -10.71
CA ILE A 14 32.40 -17.28 -10.35
C ILE A 14 32.09 -17.08 -8.86
N LYS A 15 30.82 -16.89 -8.52
CA LYS A 15 30.38 -16.67 -7.14
C LYS A 15 29.26 -17.62 -6.77
N SER A 16 29.41 -18.29 -5.63
CA SER A 16 28.36 -19.10 -5.00
C SER A 16 28.09 -18.53 -3.61
N ALA A 17 26.83 -18.16 -3.34
CA ALA A 17 26.42 -17.56 -2.09
C ALA A 17 25.21 -18.31 -1.52
N PHE A 18 25.27 -18.65 -0.24
CA PHE A 18 24.18 -19.30 0.48
C PHE A 18 23.66 -18.36 1.59
N GLY A 19 22.38 -18.02 1.53
CA GLY A 19 21.68 -17.24 2.55
C GLY A 19 20.79 -18.14 3.38
N LEU A 20 20.82 -17.97 4.69
CA LEU A 20 19.87 -18.59 5.62
C LEU A 20 19.31 -17.49 6.52
N ASN A 21 17.98 -17.45 6.61
CA ASN A 21 17.23 -16.61 7.54
C ASN A 21 16.32 -17.52 8.38
N ALA A 22 16.60 -17.63 9.67
CA ALA A 22 15.78 -18.39 10.59
C ALA A 22 15.23 -17.45 11.66
N ARG A 23 13.93 -17.48 11.85
CA ARG A 23 13.23 -16.70 12.86
C ARG A 23 12.33 -17.63 13.68
N PHE A 24 12.46 -17.52 14.99
CA PHE A 24 11.66 -18.25 15.96
C PHE A 24 10.91 -17.25 16.81
N ARG A 25 9.58 -17.39 16.88
CA ARG A 25 8.71 -16.52 17.67
C ARG A 25 7.86 -17.36 18.59
N ARG A 26 7.83 -16.97 19.85
CA ARG A 26 6.82 -17.45 20.81
C ARG A 26 5.91 -16.28 21.15
N THR A 27 4.62 -16.51 21.04
CA THR A 27 3.58 -15.56 21.45
C THR A 27 2.75 -16.21 22.54
N ASP A 28 2.71 -15.61 23.71
CA ASP A 28 1.82 -15.97 24.81
C ASP A 28 0.75 -14.89 24.92
N SER A 29 -0.52 -15.28 24.85
CA SER A 29 -1.67 -14.40 25.00
C SER A 29 -2.55 -14.90 26.13
N PHE A 30 -3.01 -13.98 26.96
CA PHE A 30 -3.93 -14.26 28.04
C PHE A 30 -5.04 -13.22 28.06
N ASN A 31 -6.29 -13.66 27.96
CA ASN A 31 -7.46 -12.81 28.11
C ASN A 31 -8.00 -12.97 29.53
N VAL A 32 -8.00 -11.91 30.30
CA VAL A 32 -8.52 -11.91 31.68
C VAL A 32 -10.05 -12.02 31.70
N ASN A 33 -10.59 -12.69 32.72
CA ASN A 33 -12.02 -12.54 33.01
C ASN A 33 -12.25 -11.23 33.76
N PHE A 34 -13.32 -10.53 33.42
CA PHE A 34 -13.76 -9.30 34.07
C PHE A 34 -15.26 -9.11 33.94
N PHE A 35 -15.82 -8.30 34.79
CA PHE A 35 -17.20 -7.88 34.74
C PHE A 35 -17.26 -6.36 35.04
N ILE A 36 -17.75 -5.59 34.11
CA ILE A 36 -18.06 -4.17 34.27
C ILE A 36 -19.58 -4.02 34.36
N ASP A 37 -20.28 -4.51 33.33
CA ASP A 37 -21.75 -4.59 33.28
C ASP A 37 -22.21 -5.76 32.39
N ASN A 38 -23.52 -5.85 32.12
CA ASN A 38 -24.09 -6.93 31.31
C ASN A 38 -23.69 -6.89 29.83
N LEU A 39 -23.18 -5.76 29.34
CA LEU A 39 -22.73 -5.56 27.96
C LEU A 39 -21.21 -5.67 27.84
N GLU A 40 -20.48 -5.30 28.91
CA GLU A 40 -19.02 -5.31 28.94
C GLU A 40 -18.48 -6.25 30.00
N GLN A 41 -18.33 -7.52 29.63
CA GLN A 41 -17.83 -8.58 30.48
C GLN A 41 -17.10 -9.67 29.67
N ASN A 42 -16.15 -10.32 30.31
CA ASN A 42 -15.56 -11.57 29.84
C ASN A 42 -15.64 -12.60 30.98
N GLN A 43 -16.51 -13.58 30.84
CA GLN A 43 -16.76 -14.57 31.89
C GLN A 43 -15.67 -15.64 31.93
N ASN A 44 -15.02 -15.96 30.79
CA ASN A 44 -14.05 -17.02 30.68
C ASN A 44 -12.67 -16.46 30.29
N ASN A 45 -11.73 -16.50 31.22
CA ASN A 45 -10.35 -16.27 30.86
C ASN A 45 -9.81 -17.38 29.96
N ASN A 46 -8.83 -17.08 29.13
CA ASN A 46 -8.18 -18.06 28.28
C ASN A 46 -6.69 -17.79 28.11
N ALA A 47 -5.95 -18.86 27.88
CA ALA A 47 -4.53 -18.80 27.59
C ALA A 47 -4.23 -19.44 26.23
N THR A 48 -3.41 -18.75 25.46
CA THR A 48 -2.91 -19.24 24.16
C THR A 48 -1.40 -19.15 24.15
N ARG A 49 -0.75 -20.23 23.72
CA ARG A 49 0.68 -20.24 23.40
C ARG A 49 0.88 -20.67 21.97
N LYS A 50 1.48 -19.79 21.15
CA LYS A 50 1.81 -20.05 19.77
C LYS A 50 3.32 -20.04 19.57
N MET A 51 3.84 -21.06 18.91
CA MET A 51 5.22 -21.16 18.46
C MET A 51 5.25 -21.14 16.95
N GLU A 52 6.09 -20.26 16.39
CA GLU A 52 6.21 -20.05 14.95
C GLU A 52 7.68 -20.08 14.56
N ASN A 53 8.01 -20.86 13.55
CA ASN A 53 9.36 -21.01 13.02
C ASN A 53 9.33 -20.72 11.53
N TRP A 54 10.10 -19.75 11.08
CA TRP A 54 10.32 -19.47 9.66
C TRP A 54 11.77 -19.81 9.34
N VAL A 55 11.97 -20.62 8.33
CA VAL A 55 13.29 -21.00 7.85
C VAL A 55 13.34 -20.80 6.34
N ASP A 56 13.97 -19.70 5.95
CA ASP A 56 14.11 -19.33 4.56
C ASP A 56 15.56 -19.49 4.14
N TRP A 57 15.80 -20.12 3.03
CA TRP A 57 17.14 -20.19 2.48
C TRP A 57 17.16 -19.88 0.98
N ASN A 58 18.23 -19.29 0.55
CA ASN A 58 18.51 -19.05 -0.86
C ASN A 58 19.95 -19.48 -1.20
N TRP A 59 20.10 -20.06 -2.38
CA TRP A 59 21.38 -20.42 -2.95
C TRP A 59 21.53 -19.79 -4.31
N THR A 60 22.47 -18.86 -4.44
CA THR A 60 22.69 -18.08 -5.65
C THR A 60 24.07 -18.39 -6.22
N ASN A 61 24.11 -18.78 -7.48
CA ASN A 61 25.32 -19.07 -8.23
C ASN A 61 25.36 -18.18 -9.46
N THR A 62 26.46 -17.47 -9.65
CA THR A 62 26.62 -16.55 -10.79
C THR A 62 28.00 -16.73 -11.42
N VAL A 63 28.03 -16.62 -12.73
CA VAL A 63 29.24 -16.51 -13.54
C VAL A 63 29.19 -15.16 -14.23
N ASN A 64 30.17 -14.33 -14.01
CA ASN A 64 30.27 -13.00 -14.59
C ASN A 64 31.59 -12.84 -15.32
N TYR A 65 31.54 -12.41 -16.58
CA TYR A 65 32.73 -12.13 -17.41
C TYR A 65 32.72 -10.69 -17.88
N MET A 66 33.76 -9.95 -17.52
CA MET A 66 33.92 -8.54 -17.88
C MET A 66 35.19 -8.38 -18.71
N THR A 67 35.07 -7.70 -19.86
CA THR A 67 36.20 -7.43 -20.73
C THR A 67 36.07 -6.06 -21.41
N THR A 68 37.22 -5.46 -21.72
CA THR A 68 37.30 -4.23 -22.50
C THR A 68 38.16 -4.49 -23.73
N ILE A 69 37.58 -4.33 -24.91
CA ILE A 69 38.25 -4.53 -26.21
C ILE A 69 38.51 -3.15 -26.81
N ASN A 70 39.74 -2.94 -27.27
CA ASN A 70 40.22 -1.70 -27.93
C ASN A 70 39.92 -0.44 -27.09
N LYS A 71 39.87 -0.52 -25.76
CA LYS A 71 39.58 0.57 -24.81
C LYS A 71 38.22 1.26 -25.03
N LYS A 72 37.37 0.74 -25.94
CA LYS A 72 36.10 1.34 -26.32
C LYS A 72 34.90 0.43 -26.11
N HIS A 73 35.08 -0.88 -26.21
CA HIS A 73 33.99 -1.84 -26.10
C HIS A 73 34.07 -2.50 -24.73
N ASN A 74 33.21 -2.07 -23.82
CA ASN A 74 33.08 -2.67 -22.50
C ASN A 74 31.91 -3.65 -22.55
N ILE A 75 32.20 -4.93 -22.26
CA ILE A 75 31.24 -6.03 -22.30
C ILE A 75 31.19 -6.67 -20.92
N ASN A 76 30.00 -6.87 -20.39
CA ASN A 76 29.75 -7.65 -19.18
C ASN A 76 28.68 -8.70 -19.49
N LEU A 77 29.06 -9.96 -19.36
CA LEU A 77 28.19 -11.12 -19.55
C LEU A 77 27.97 -11.77 -18.20
N MET A 78 26.72 -12.04 -17.83
CA MET A 78 26.39 -12.74 -16.60
C MET A 78 25.40 -13.86 -16.88
N GLY A 79 25.68 -15.04 -16.36
CA GLY A 79 24.75 -16.15 -16.23
C GLY A 79 24.56 -16.49 -14.74
N GLY A 80 23.38 -16.95 -14.39
CA GLY A 80 23.11 -17.27 -12.99
C GLY A 80 22.02 -18.33 -12.82
N TYR A 81 22.07 -18.96 -11.66
CA TYR A 81 21.09 -19.93 -11.18
C TYR A 81 20.82 -19.67 -9.72
N THR A 82 19.53 -19.57 -9.35
CA THR A 82 19.12 -19.39 -7.96
C THR A 82 18.10 -20.43 -7.56
N MET A 83 18.18 -20.87 -6.31
CA MET A 83 17.16 -21.68 -5.63
C MET A 83 16.76 -20.97 -4.34
N GLU A 84 15.47 -20.93 -4.08
CA GLU A 84 14.92 -20.35 -2.88
C GLU A 84 13.87 -21.28 -2.28
N ARG A 85 13.84 -21.38 -0.98
CA ARG A 85 12.78 -22.09 -0.26
C ARG A 85 12.38 -21.26 0.96
N PHE A 86 11.09 -21.05 1.10
CA PHE A 86 10.45 -20.40 2.22
C PHE A 86 9.63 -21.45 2.94
N GLN A 87 9.86 -21.62 4.23
CA GLN A 87 9.13 -22.58 5.04
C GLN A 87 8.68 -21.91 6.33
N ASP A 88 7.39 -22.04 6.63
CA ASP A 88 6.82 -21.64 7.90
C ASP A 88 6.13 -22.83 8.55
N TYR A 89 6.39 -22.99 9.84
CA TYR A 89 5.76 -23.95 10.70
C TYR A 89 5.23 -23.21 11.93
N TRP A 90 4.00 -23.49 12.32
CA TRP A 90 3.49 -23.04 13.60
C TRP A 90 2.65 -24.11 14.31
N ALA A 91 2.69 -24.07 15.65
CA ALA A 91 1.85 -24.86 16.52
C ALA A 91 1.31 -23.96 17.63
N GLN A 92 0.04 -24.18 18.00
CA GLN A 92 -0.64 -23.41 19.03
C GLN A 92 -1.37 -24.36 19.99
N ALA A 93 -1.22 -24.09 21.28
CA ALA A 93 -2.06 -24.66 22.33
C ALA A 93 -2.99 -23.57 22.89
N TYR A 94 -4.22 -23.96 23.23
CA TYR A 94 -5.25 -23.09 23.76
C TYR A 94 -6.03 -23.82 24.85
N SER A 95 -6.48 -23.08 25.88
CA SER A 95 -7.49 -23.56 26.84
C SER A 95 -8.20 -22.40 27.53
N GLU A 96 -9.32 -22.67 28.09
CA GLU A 96 -10.18 -21.74 28.85
C GLU A 96 -10.30 -22.14 30.30
N ASN A 97 -10.91 -21.24 31.11
CA ASN A 97 -11.22 -21.44 32.51
C ASN A 97 -9.95 -21.76 33.33
N ILE A 98 -8.96 -20.86 33.23
CA ILE A 98 -7.78 -20.83 34.09
C ILE A 98 -8.25 -20.48 35.51
N PRO A 99 -7.73 -21.10 36.59
CA PRO A 99 -8.25 -20.94 37.96
C PRO A 99 -8.38 -19.50 38.44
N ASN A 100 -7.49 -18.60 38.00
CA ASN A 100 -7.55 -17.15 38.26
C ASN A 100 -6.72 -16.39 37.20
N ASN A 101 -6.59 -15.06 37.34
CA ASN A 101 -5.82 -14.21 36.43
C ASN A 101 -4.33 -14.06 36.80
N ASP A 102 -3.80 -14.84 37.74
CA ASP A 102 -2.41 -14.78 38.18
C ASP A 102 -1.45 -15.11 37.04
N GLU A 103 -0.35 -14.38 36.95
CA GLU A 103 0.64 -14.57 35.87
C GLU A 103 1.28 -15.96 35.88
N SER A 104 1.44 -16.54 37.07
CA SER A 104 2.03 -17.87 37.22
C SER A 104 1.18 -19.01 36.66
N LEU A 105 -0.10 -18.76 36.42
CA LEU A 105 -1.07 -19.74 35.88
C LEU A 105 -1.45 -19.48 34.41
N ARG A 106 -0.88 -18.49 33.76
CA ARG A 106 -1.19 -18.11 32.35
C ARG A 106 -0.63 -19.10 31.33
N TYR A 107 -0.91 -20.37 31.51
CA TYR A 107 -0.50 -21.45 30.61
C TYR A 107 -1.72 -22.22 30.09
N PRO A 108 -1.72 -22.68 28.83
CA PRO A 108 -2.80 -23.53 28.33
C PRO A 108 -3.03 -24.79 29.13
N SER A 109 -1.98 -25.34 29.78
CA SER A 109 -2.10 -26.51 30.63
C SER A 109 -2.84 -26.26 31.96
N SER A 110 -3.02 -25.01 32.37
CA SER A 110 -3.75 -24.65 33.60
C SER A 110 -5.25 -24.52 33.39
N GLY A 111 -5.73 -24.52 32.13
CA GLY A 111 -7.14 -24.42 31.80
C GLY A 111 -7.87 -25.75 31.93
N THR A 112 -9.16 -25.69 32.29
CA THR A 112 -10.00 -26.86 32.53
C THR A 112 -11.08 -27.05 31.46
N LYS A 113 -11.24 -26.08 30.53
CA LYS A 113 -12.23 -26.12 29.46
C LYS A 113 -11.60 -25.92 28.09
N ASN A 114 -12.22 -26.52 27.09
CA ASN A 114 -11.95 -26.34 25.67
C ASN A 114 -10.45 -26.45 25.29
N PRO A 115 -9.70 -27.47 25.78
CA PRO A 115 -8.32 -27.62 25.35
C PRO A 115 -8.27 -27.88 23.83
N ALA A 116 -7.44 -27.13 23.13
CA ALA A 116 -7.26 -27.26 21.69
C ALA A 116 -5.78 -27.18 21.31
N ALA A 117 -5.38 -27.97 20.33
CA ALA A 117 -4.08 -27.91 19.68
C ALA A 117 -4.29 -27.79 18.18
N THR A 118 -3.66 -26.79 17.57
CA THR A 118 -3.72 -26.55 16.13
C THR A 118 -2.32 -26.23 15.61
N GLY A 119 -2.09 -26.46 14.33
CA GLY A 119 -0.82 -26.14 13.70
C GLY A 119 -0.83 -26.45 12.21
N THR A 120 0.18 -25.93 11.52
CA THR A 120 0.39 -26.22 10.10
C THR A 120 1.87 -26.10 9.73
N ASP A 121 2.23 -26.75 8.65
CA ASP A 121 3.52 -26.62 7.96
C ASP A 121 3.24 -26.22 6.52
N SER A 122 3.92 -25.20 6.04
CA SER A 122 3.76 -24.67 4.70
C SER A 122 5.11 -24.35 4.10
N PHE A 123 5.28 -24.63 2.82
CA PHE A 123 6.50 -24.24 2.12
C PHE A 123 6.23 -23.85 0.68
N THR A 124 7.09 -22.96 0.18
CA THR A 124 7.18 -22.61 -1.24
C THR A 124 8.63 -22.67 -1.72
N SER A 125 8.79 -22.97 -2.98
CA SER A 125 10.11 -23.02 -3.62
C SER A 125 10.07 -22.26 -4.94
N LEU A 126 11.18 -21.58 -5.23
CA LEU A 126 11.41 -20.86 -6.46
C LEU A 126 12.77 -21.27 -7.03
N VAL A 127 12.81 -21.58 -8.31
CA VAL A 127 14.05 -21.85 -9.06
C VAL A 127 14.11 -20.88 -10.22
N SER A 128 15.27 -20.24 -10.41
CA SER A 128 15.44 -19.22 -11.42
C SER A 128 16.73 -19.42 -12.21
N TYR A 129 16.64 -19.23 -13.51
CA TYR A 129 17.77 -19.09 -14.42
C TYR A 129 17.81 -17.66 -14.93
N LEU A 130 18.97 -17.06 -14.98
CA LEU A 130 19.12 -15.68 -15.45
C LEU A 130 20.32 -15.54 -16.39
N GLY A 131 20.17 -14.71 -17.41
CA GLY A 131 21.22 -14.28 -18.32
C GLY A 131 21.17 -12.77 -18.51
N ARG A 132 22.32 -12.11 -18.55
CA ARG A 132 22.41 -10.67 -18.80
C ARG A 132 23.63 -10.33 -19.64
N VAL A 133 23.42 -9.45 -20.60
CA VAL A 133 24.47 -8.81 -21.39
C VAL A 133 24.39 -7.32 -21.16
N MET A 134 25.52 -6.71 -20.77
CA MET A 134 25.68 -5.27 -20.74
C MET A 134 26.80 -4.89 -21.71
N TYR A 135 26.52 -3.94 -22.57
CA TYR A 135 27.45 -3.43 -23.55
C TYR A 135 27.51 -1.92 -23.49
N ASN A 136 28.73 -1.39 -23.45
CA ASN A 136 28.98 0.03 -23.51
C ASN A 136 30.05 0.30 -24.58
N TYR A 137 29.73 1.17 -25.50
CA TYR A 137 30.67 1.63 -26.52
C TYR A 137 31.13 3.05 -26.24
N ALA A 138 32.41 3.19 -25.97
CA ALA A 138 33.11 4.47 -25.78
C ALA A 138 32.45 5.40 -24.75
N GLU A 139 31.73 4.85 -23.77
CA GLU A 139 30.94 5.59 -22.77
C GLU A 139 29.86 6.52 -23.38
N LYS A 140 29.41 6.20 -24.60
CA LYS A 140 28.38 6.93 -25.32
C LYS A 140 27.10 6.14 -25.50
N TYR A 141 27.21 4.89 -25.94
CA TYR A 141 26.09 4.01 -26.23
C TYR A 141 26.07 2.89 -25.21
N TYR A 142 24.97 2.72 -24.57
CA TYR A 142 24.76 1.71 -23.53
C TYR A 142 23.60 0.81 -23.93
N LEU A 143 23.79 -0.49 -23.82
CA LEU A 143 22.77 -1.49 -24.04
C LEU A 143 22.82 -2.51 -22.92
N THR A 144 21.68 -2.82 -22.32
CA THR A 144 21.52 -3.93 -21.39
C THR A 144 20.37 -4.80 -21.88
N ALA A 145 20.61 -6.10 -21.98
CA ALA A 145 19.56 -7.08 -22.23
C ALA A 145 19.65 -8.17 -21.17
N SER A 146 18.51 -8.56 -20.61
CA SER A 146 18.44 -9.65 -19.66
C SER A 146 17.22 -10.54 -19.89
N ILE A 147 17.35 -11.78 -19.48
CA ILE A 147 16.29 -12.77 -19.47
C ILE A 147 16.33 -13.52 -18.14
N ARG A 148 15.18 -13.70 -17.53
CA ARG A 148 14.99 -14.53 -16.35
C ARG A 148 13.87 -15.52 -16.59
N VAL A 149 14.10 -16.77 -16.21
CA VAL A 149 13.11 -17.85 -16.28
C VAL A 149 12.91 -18.37 -14.87
N ASP A 150 11.69 -18.22 -14.35
CA ASP A 150 11.34 -18.56 -12.98
C ASP A 150 10.34 -19.71 -12.93
N GLY A 151 10.61 -20.70 -12.06
CA GLY A 151 9.72 -21.83 -11.80
C GLY A 151 9.28 -21.84 -10.33
N SER A 152 7.98 -21.64 -10.08
CA SER A 152 7.40 -21.58 -8.74
C SER A 152 6.56 -22.79 -8.39
N SER A 153 6.66 -23.24 -7.13
CA SER A 153 5.81 -24.32 -6.60
C SER A 153 4.35 -23.89 -6.35
N LYS A 154 4.04 -22.60 -6.45
CA LYS A 154 2.68 -22.06 -6.26
C LYS A 154 1.73 -22.35 -7.42
N PHE A 155 2.27 -22.74 -8.57
CA PHE A 155 1.51 -23.03 -9.78
C PHE A 155 1.55 -24.52 -10.15
N SER A 156 0.55 -24.97 -10.90
CA SER A 156 0.48 -26.32 -11.42
C SER A 156 1.68 -26.64 -12.36
N LYS A 157 1.87 -27.92 -12.67
CA LYS A 157 3.00 -28.39 -13.49
C LYS A 157 3.10 -27.64 -14.82
N ASP A 158 1.98 -27.36 -15.47
CA ASP A 158 1.93 -26.78 -16.81
C ASP A 158 2.17 -25.27 -16.82
N ASN A 159 1.88 -24.57 -15.71
CA ASN A 159 2.00 -23.11 -15.56
C ASN A 159 3.10 -22.67 -14.59
N LYS A 160 3.94 -23.62 -14.15
CA LYS A 160 5.00 -23.39 -13.17
C LYS A 160 6.04 -22.36 -13.63
N TRP A 161 6.42 -22.41 -14.90
CA TRP A 161 7.51 -21.64 -15.47
C TRP A 161 7.02 -20.41 -16.23
N ALA A 162 7.69 -19.29 -16.00
CA ALA A 162 7.48 -18.05 -16.76
C ALA A 162 8.80 -17.39 -17.12
N THR A 163 8.79 -16.62 -18.22
CA THR A 163 9.97 -15.96 -18.77
C THR A 163 9.79 -14.45 -18.75
N PHE A 164 10.79 -13.76 -18.23
CA PHE A 164 10.79 -12.32 -18.01
C PHE A 164 11.99 -11.68 -18.73
N PRO A 165 11.83 -11.26 -19.97
CA PRO A 165 12.84 -10.52 -20.72
C PRO A 165 12.84 -9.04 -20.34
N SER A 166 14.01 -8.39 -20.46
CA SER A 166 14.13 -6.93 -20.43
C SER A 166 15.25 -6.43 -21.33
N VAL A 167 15.06 -5.23 -21.87
CA VAL A 167 16.06 -4.53 -22.65
C VAL A 167 16.03 -3.03 -22.30
N SER A 168 17.20 -2.42 -22.14
CA SER A 168 17.32 -0.98 -21.99
C SER A 168 18.52 -0.45 -22.77
N GLY A 169 18.36 0.75 -23.30
CA GLY A 169 19.41 1.47 -24.00
C GLY A 169 19.55 2.90 -23.47
N ALA A 170 20.76 3.45 -23.56
CA ALA A 170 21.00 4.84 -23.28
C ALA A 170 22.03 5.41 -24.27
N TYR A 171 21.82 6.68 -24.60
CA TYR A 171 22.71 7.43 -25.47
C TYR A 171 23.15 8.72 -24.79
N ARG A 172 24.45 8.85 -24.58
CA ARG A 172 25.09 10.03 -23.99
C ARG A 172 25.54 10.98 -25.10
N LEU A 173 24.75 12.02 -25.35
CA LEU A 173 24.99 12.99 -26.42
C LEU A 173 26.27 13.79 -26.20
N THR A 174 26.58 14.17 -24.96
CA THR A 174 27.78 14.94 -24.61
C THR A 174 29.09 14.20 -24.91
N GLY A 175 29.03 12.90 -25.14
CA GLY A 175 30.16 12.14 -25.65
C GLY A 175 30.49 12.38 -27.12
N GLU A 176 29.61 13.03 -27.92
CA GLU A 176 29.79 13.22 -29.35
C GLU A 176 30.64 14.44 -29.71
N GLU A 177 31.32 14.38 -30.87
CA GLU A 177 32.22 15.44 -31.34
C GLU A 177 31.49 16.76 -31.52
N PHE A 178 30.26 16.74 -32.04
CA PHE A 178 29.47 17.94 -32.27
C PHE A 178 29.06 18.68 -30.97
N MET A 179 29.07 17.97 -29.84
CA MET A 179 28.74 18.50 -28.53
C MET A 179 29.95 19.09 -27.77
N LYS A 180 31.18 18.85 -28.24
CA LYS A 180 32.39 19.27 -27.50
C LYS A 180 32.55 20.77 -27.36
N ASN A 181 32.02 21.55 -28.30
CA ASN A 181 32.18 23.01 -28.34
C ASN A 181 31.08 23.74 -27.53
N GLN A 182 30.01 23.08 -27.13
CA GLN A 182 28.99 23.68 -26.29
C GLN A 182 29.46 23.71 -24.82
N LYS A 183 29.01 24.70 -24.05
CA LYS A 183 29.42 24.95 -22.66
C LYS A 183 28.21 24.98 -21.68
N VAL A 184 27.02 24.72 -22.17
CA VAL A 184 25.79 24.82 -21.38
C VAL A 184 25.54 23.52 -20.59
N PHE A 185 25.73 22.38 -21.26
CA PHE A 185 25.45 21.07 -20.67
C PHE A 185 26.74 20.34 -20.35
N ASP A 186 26.88 19.88 -19.10
CA ASP A 186 27.96 19.01 -18.67
C ASP A 186 27.67 17.57 -19.05
N ASP A 187 26.40 17.16 -18.99
CA ASP A 187 25.94 15.85 -19.45
C ASP A 187 24.51 15.91 -20.00
N ILE A 188 24.27 15.17 -21.10
CA ILE A 188 22.95 14.89 -21.65
C ILE A 188 22.90 13.42 -21.99
N LYS A 189 21.94 12.72 -21.38
CA LYS A 189 21.73 11.29 -21.64
C LYS A 189 20.26 10.98 -21.83
N ILE A 190 19.92 10.36 -22.95
CA ILE A 190 18.57 9.85 -23.25
C ILE A 190 18.55 8.35 -22.91
N ARG A 191 17.49 7.90 -22.26
CA ARG A 191 17.29 6.53 -21.84
C ARG A 191 15.96 5.99 -22.36
N ALA A 192 15.92 4.71 -22.72
CA ALA A 192 14.69 3.99 -23.01
C ALA A 192 14.82 2.56 -22.48
N GLY A 193 13.74 2.03 -21.96
CA GLY A 193 13.69 0.69 -21.39
C GLY A 193 12.34 0.04 -21.60
N TRP A 194 12.39 -1.28 -21.74
CA TRP A 194 11.23 -2.16 -21.75
C TRP A 194 11.56 -3.45 -21.00
N GLY A 195 10.58 -3.98 -20.26
CA GLY A 195 10.78 -5.25 -19.58
C GLY A 195 9.49 -5.84 -19.05
N LYS A 196 9.59 -7.13 -18.70
CA LYS A 196 8.53 -7.86 -18.01
C LYS A 196 9.03 -8.36 -16.66
N VAL A 197 8.17 -8.29 -15.64
CA VAL A 197 8.38 -8.90 -14.34
C VAL A 197 7.17 -9.76 -13.96
N GLY A 198 7.39 -10.82 -13.18
CA GLY A 198 6.35 -11.73 -12.74
C GLY A 198 5.92 -11.46 -11.31
N ASN A 199 4.63 -11.67 -11.04
CA ASN A 199 4.06 -11.71 -9.70
C ASN A 199 3.43 -13.09 -9.44
N GLN A 200 3.73 -13.67 -8.29
CA GLN A 200 3.22 -14.95 -7.79
C GLN A 200 2.54 -14.83 -6.43
N ASN A 201 2.02 -13.67 -6.10
CA ASN A 201 1.44 -13.41 -4.78
C ASN A 201 0.05 -14.02 -4.65
N ILE A 202 0.03 -15.35 -4.51
CA ILE A 202 -1.16 -16.18 -4.23
C ILE A 202 -0.87 -17.11 -3.05
N ASP A 203 -1.92 -17.72 -2.53
CA ASP A 203 -1.80 -18.73 -1.47
C ASP A 203 -0.97 -19.93 -1.96
N ASN A 204 -0.29 -20.58 -1.02
CA ASN A 204 0.42 -21.82 -1.32
C ASN A 204 -0.60 -22.88 -1.76
N SER A 205 -0.28 -23.59 -2.85
CA SER A 205 -1.17 -24.62 -3.39
C SER A 205 -2.56 -24.15 -3.84
N ALA A 206 -2.71 -22.84 -4.20
CA ALA A 206 -3.97 -22.28 -4.71
C ALA A 206 -4.53 -23.01 -5.96
N TYR A 207 -3.72 -23.80 -6.63
CA TYR A 207 -4.14 -24.64 -7.76
C TYR A 207 -4.79 -25.98 -7.32
N LEU A 208 -4.73 -26.35 -6.04
CA LEU A 208 -5.29 -27.59 -5.47
C LEU A 208 -6.58 -27.30 -4.72
N SER A 209 -7.57 -28.17 -4.88
CA SER A 209 -8.75 -28.15 -4.01
C SER A 209 -8.41 -28.79 -2.67
N SER A 210 -8.92 -28.20 -1.59
CA SER A 210 -8.71 -28.66 -0.22
C SER A 210 -9.97 -29.30 0.35
N ILE A 211 -9.79 -30.31 1.21
CA ILE A 211 -10.85 -30.97 1.94
C ILE A 211 -10.71 -30.57 3.41
N GLY A 212 -11.79 -30.12 4.00
CA GLY A 212 -11.91 -29.79 5.42
C GLY A 212 -12.91 -30.68 6.14
N THR A 213 -12.90 -30.60 7.45
CA THR A 213 -13.90 -31.27 8.30
C THR A 213 -15.13 -30.39 8.48
N THR A 214 -16.30 -31.00 8.47
CA THR A 214 -17.56 -30.36 8.83
C THR A 214 -18.29 -31.24 9.85
N THR A 215 -19.23 -30.67 10.59
CA THR A 215 -20.05 -31.41 11.53
C THR A 215 -21.51 -31.35 11.11
N TYR A 216 -22.17 -32.46 11.18
CA TYR A 216 -23.62 -32.56 10.96
C TYR A 216 -24.29 -33.24 12.12
N VAL A 217 -25.56 -32.93 12.39
CA VAL A 217 -26.36 -33.54 13.45
C VAL A 217 -27.36 -34.49 12.83
N PHE A 218 -27.27 -35.76 13.17
CA PHE A 218 -28.24 -36.78 12.76
C PHE A 218 -29.10 -37.22 13.93
N GLY A 219 -30.38 -37.50 13.65
CA GLY A 219 -31.33 -38.08 14.61
C GLY A 219 -31.99 -37.09 15.56
N GLY A 220 -32.92 -37.60 16.37
CA GLY A 220 -33.70 -36.77 17.30
C GLY A 220 -32.96 -36.34 18.58
N THR A 221 -31.85 -36.96 18.92
CA THR A 221 -30.89 -36.50 19.94
C THR A 221 -29.68 -35.88 19.23
N PRO A 222 -29.24 -34.67 19.62
CA PRO A 222 -28.14 -33.99 18.93
C PRO A 222 -26.83 -34.77 19.03
N ASN A 223 -26.59 -35.66 18.07
CA ASN A 223 -25.34 -36.38 17.94
C ASN A 223 -24.53 -35.72 16.79
N ARG A 224 -23.43 -35.09 17.14
CA ARG A 224 -22.50 -34.46 16.17
C ARG A 224 -21.64 -35.52 15.52
N ILE A 225 -21.79 -35.68 14.21
CA ILE A 225 -20.93 -36.56 13.41
C ILE A 225 -20.00 -35.70 12.58
N ILE A 226 -18.72 -36.03 12.61
CA ILE A 226 -17.70 -35.36 11.82
C ILE A 226 -17.71 -35.98 10.43
N GLY A 227 -17.87 -35.16 9.43
CA GLY A 227 -17.77 -35.50 8.01
C GLY A 227 -16.68 -34.71 7.30
N SER A 228 -16.49 -34.96 6.01
CA SER A 228 -15.57 -34.23 5.16
C SER A 228 -16.33 -33.46 4.10
N THR A 229 -15.88 -32.25 3.81
CA THR A 229 -16.38 -31.40 2.72
C THR A 229 -15.24 -30.72 2.00
N VAL A 230 -15.46 -30.29 0.76
CA VAL A 230 -14.49 -29.42 0.06
C VAL A 230 -14.46 -28.06 0.79
N SER A 231 -13.29 -27.68 1.27
CA SER A 231 -13.09 -26.44 2.04
C SER A 231 -12.47 -25.32 1.21
N GLY A 232 -11.95 -25.63 0.02
CA GLY A 232 -11.41 -24.66 -0.92
C GLY A 232 -11.37 -25.23 -2.33
N ILE A 233 -11.67 -24.38 -3.32
CA ILE A 233 -11.61 -24.74 -4.73
C ILE A 233 -10.29 -24.29 -5.30
N GLY A 234 -9.51 -25.23 -5.85
CA GLY A 234 -8.27 -24.95 -6.57
C GLY A 234 -8.50 -24.66 -8.04
N ASN A 235 -7.60 -23.89 -8.63
CA ASN A 235 -7.59 -23.59 -10.07
C ASN A 235 -6.28 -24.03 -10.70
N THR A 236 -6.29 -25.15 -11.39
CA THR A 236 -5.10 -25.71 -12.05
C THR A 236 -4.60 -24.87 -13.22
N ASN A 237 -5.42 -23.94 -13.73
CA ASN A 237 -5.07 -23.05 -14.86
C ASN A 237 -4.36 -21.75 -14.39
N LEU A 238 -4.17 -21.58 -13.08
CA LEU A 238 -3.46 -20.41 -12.55
C LEU A 238 -2.06 -20.32 -13.16
N LYS A 239 -1.72 -19.14 -13.63
CA LYS A 239 -0.42 -18.76 -14.18
C LYS A 239 0.10 -17.47 -13.55
N TRP A 240 1.34 -17.16 -13.82
CA TRP A 240 1.97 -15.94 -13.38
C TRP A 240 1.22 -14.70 -13.88
N GLU A 241 0.97 -13.75 -12.98
CA GLU A 241 0.67 -12.40 -13.36
C GLU A 241 1.94 -11.73 -13.89
N THR A 242 1.84 -10.96 -14.96
CA THR A 242 2.98 -10.27 -15.55
C THR A 242 2.74 -8.77 -15.61
N VAL A 243 3.75 -8.00 -15.19
CA VAL A 243 3.77 -6.57 -15.38
C VAL A 243 4.74 -6.24 -16.49
N GLU A 244 4.24 -5.65 -17.54
CA GLU A 244 5.00 -5.09 -18.64
C GLU A 244 5.20 -3.61 -18.41
N ASP A 245 6.45 -3.16 -18.42
CA ASP A 245 6.86 -1.78 -18.16
C ASP A 245 7.73 -1.27 -19.30
N TRP A 246 7.47 -0.07 -19.78
CA TRP A 246 8.37 0.66 -20.63
C TRP A 246 8.49 2.11 -20.16
N ASN A 247 9.67 2.65 -20.31
CA ASN A 247 9.96 4.03 -19.93
C ASN A 247 10.87 4.71 -20.93
N VAL A 248 10.77 6.05 -20.96
CA VAL A 248 11.71 6.92 -21.67
C VAL A 248 12.12 8.02 -20.70
N GLY A 249 13.42 8.27 -20.61
CA GLY A 249 13.97 9.24 -19.67
C GLY A 249 15.05 10.12 -20.29
N LEU A 250 15.22 11.29 -19.67
CA LEU A 250 16.23 12.28 -20.00
C LEU A 250 16.98 12.68 -18.73
N ASP A 251 18.31 12.55 -18.74
CA ASP A 251 19.19 13.06 -17.69
C ASP A 251 19.97 14.25 -18.21
N LEU A 252 19.94 15.36 -17.47
CA LEU A 252 20.68 16.58 -17.76
C LEU A 252 21.57 16.95 -16.58
N ALA A 253 22.80 17.37 -16.85
CA ALA A 253 23.66 18.04 -15.89
C ALA A 253 24.14 19.36 -16.49
N LEU A 254 24.05 20.43 -15.71
CA LEU A 254 24.37 21.80 -16.12
C LEU A 254 25.18 22.50 -15.02
N LEU A 255 25.82 23.60 -15.40
CA LEU A 255 26.50 24.52 -14.48
C LEU A 255 27.57 23.82 -13.63
N GLN A 256 28.45 23.06 -14.29
CA GLN A 256 29.47 22.25 -13.63
C GLN A 256 28.85 21.19 -12.71
N SER A 257 27.77 20.55 -13.18
CA SER A 257 26.98 19.51 -12.49
C SER A 257 26.34 19.96 -11.16
N ARG A 258 26.24 21.28 -10.94
CA ARG A 258 25.50 21.84 -9.80
C ARG A 258 24.00 21.65 -9.95
N LEU A 259 23.48 21.78 -11.16
CA LEU A 259 22.08 21.49 -11.49
C LEU A 259 22.00 20.17 -12.24
N LYS A 260 21.25 19.22 -11.66
CA LYS A 260 20.90 17.94 -12.30
C LYS A 260 19.39 17.84 -12.42
N ILE A 261 18.92 17.48 -13.62
CA ILE A 261 17.50 17.29 -13.92
C ILE A 261 17.34 15.88 -14.49
N THR A 262 16.38 15.13 -13.95
CA THR A 262 15.94 13.84 -14.47
C THR A 262 14.46 13.93 -14.80
N ALA A 263 14.06 13.53 -15.98
CA ALA A 263 12.66 13.49 -16.40
C ALA A 263 12.38 12.11 -16.99
N ASP A 264 11.36 11.45 -16.50
CA ASP A 264 10.94 10.13 -16.95
C ASP A 264 9.44 10.12 -17.26
N TYR A 265 9.07 9.40 -18.30
CA TYR A 265 7.70 9.01 -18.60
C TYR A 265 7.63 7.50 -18.67
N PHE A 266 6.64 6.90 -18.04
CA PHE A 266 6.49 5.46 -18.01
C PHE A 266 5.04 5.02 -18.22
N GLU A 267 4.92 3.80 -18.71
CA GLU A 267 3.67 3.08 -18.79
C GLU A 267 3.86 1.65 -18.28
N LYS A 268 3.06 1.24 -17.31
CA LYS A 268 3.04 -0.11 -16.73
C LYS A 268 1.70 -0.76 -17.01
N THR A 269 1.71 -1.98 -17.49
CA THR A 269 0.50 -2.76 -17.72
C THR A 269 0.61 -4.11 -17.02
N SER A 270 -0.26 -4.35 -16.04
CA SER A 270 -0.42 -5.67 -15.41
C SER A 270 -1.36 -6.50 -16.25
N HIS A 271 -0.89 -7.68 -16.66
CA HIS A 271 -1.65 -8.67 -17.41
C HIS A 271 -1.92 -9.88 -16.54
N ASP A 272 -3.05 -10.55 -16.76
CA ASP A 272 -3.41 -11.77 -16.07
C ASP A 272 -3.35 -11.62 -14.53
N MET A 273 -3.88 -10.47 -14.01
CA MET A 273 -3.84 -10.17 -12.58
C MET A 273 -4.45 -11.32 -11.77
N LEU A 274 -3.76 -11.66 -10.70
CA LEU A 274 -4.20 -12.68 -9.75
C LEU A 274 -5.23 -12.09 -8.80
N MET A 275 -6.48 -12.48 -8.97
CA MET A 275 -7.62 -11.99 -8.20
C MET A 275 -8.39 -13.13 -7.56
N ARG A 276 -9.02 -12.87 -6.42
CA ARG A 276 -10.00 -13.79 -5.85
C ARG A 276 -11.38 -13.50 -6.44
N LYS A 277 -12.03 -14.55 -6.89
CA LYS A 277 -13.40 -14.53 -7.42
C LYS A 277 -14.33 -15.29 -6.51
N ASP A 278 -15.49 -14.71 -6.23
CA ASP A 278 -16.55 -15.40 -5.51
C ASP A 278 -17.11 -16.54 -6.34
N ASN A 279 -17.23 -17.70 -5.73
CA ASN A 279 -17.84 -18.85 -6.38
C ASN A 279 -19.38 -18.70 -6.42
N LEU A 280 -19.99 -19.34 -7.39
CA LEU A 280 -21.44 -19.39 -7.49
C LEU A 280 -22.03 -20.07 -6.24
N LEU A 281 -22.98 -19.41 -5.58
CA LEU A 281 -23.66 -19.90 -4.37
C LEU A 281 -24.31 -21.27 -4.59
N ILE A 282 -24.73 -21.58 -5.83
CA ILE A 282 -25.31 -22.88 -6.19
C ILE A 282 -24.37 -24.06 -5.97
N LEU A 283 -23.06 -23.81 -5.84
CA LEU A 283 -22.08 -24.85 -5.53
C LEU A 283 -22.07 -25.24 -4.05
N GLY A 284 -22.85 -24.56 -3.20
CA GLY A 284 -23.04 -24.90 -1.79
C GLY A 284 -21.85 -24.58 -0.88
N TYR A 285 -20.91 -23.74 -1.32
CA TYR A 285 -19.79 -23.31 -0.49
C TYR A 285 -20.17 -22.13 0.40
N PRO A 286 -19.72 -22.08 1.66
CA PRO A 286 -19.89 -20.91 2.52
C PRO A 286 -19.27 -19.67 1.89
N MET A 287 -19.93 -18.52 1.96
CA MET A 287 -19.47 -17.24 1.36
C MET A 287 -18.05 -16.86 1.78
N TRP A 288 -17.64 -17.15 3.01
CA TRP A 288 -16.30 -16.81 3.53
C TRP A 288 -15.16 -17.74 3.07
N ASN A 289 -15.47 -18.92 2.50
CA ASN A 289 -14.50 -19.88 1.95
C ASN A 289 -14.71 -20.15 0.46
N GLY A 290 -15.65 -19.44 -0.16
CA GLY A 290 -16.10 -19.67 -1.52
C GLY A 290 -15.32 -18.87 -2.59
N GLN A 291 -14.11 -18.37 -2.29
CA GLN A 291 -13.33 -17.64 -3.27
C GLN A 291 -12.25 -18.51 -3.89
N MET A 292 -12.12 -18.41 -5.20
CA MET A 292 -11.10 -19.10 -6.00
C MET A 292 -10.15 -18.06 -6.63
N TRP A 293 -8.86 -18.38 -6.68
CA TRP A 293 -7.90 -17.57 -7.43
C TRP A 293 -8.10 -17.73 -8.94
N GLU A 294 -8.06 -16.61 -9.66
CA GLU A 294 -8.19 -16.57 -11.12
C GLU A 294 -7.28 -15.49 -11.71
N ASN A 295 -6.78 -15.70 -12.92
CA ASN A 295 -6.10 -14.67 -13.72
C ASN A 295 -7.16 -13.90 -14.51
N ALA A 296 -7.67 -12.82 -13.98
CA ALA A 296 -8.90 -12.21 -14.50
C ALA A 296 -8.85 -10.71 -14.74
N GLY A 297 -7.77 -10.06 -14.36
CA GLY A 297 -7.67 -8.61 -14.45
C GLY A 297 -6.60 -8.11 -15.41
N LYS A 298 -6.76 -6.87 -15.88
CA LYS A 298 -5.74 -6.09 -16.56
C LYS A 298 -5.80 -4.66 -16.08
N MET A 299 -4.67 -4.14 -15.63
CA MET A 299 -4.55 -2.75 -15.19
C MET A 299 -3.47 -2.03 -15.97
N LYS A 300 -3.66 -0.72 -16.14
CA LYS A 300 -2.69 0.16 -16.73
C LYS A 300 -2.38 1.31 -15.77
N ALA A 301 -1.11 1.63 -15.62
CA ALA A 301 -0.65 2.83 -14.92
C ALA A 301 0.26 3.63 -15.85
N THR A 302 0.02 4.91 -15.98
CA THR A 302 0.86 5.84 -16.75
C THR A 302 1.28 6.98 -15.85
N GLY A 303 2.51 7.46 -16.01
CA GLY A 303 2.98 8.53 -15.15
C GLY A 303 4.21 9.22 -15.71
N TRP A 304 4.53 10.33 -15.07
CA TRP A 304 5.78 11.05 -15.28
C TRP A 304 6.43 11.39 -13.93
N GLU A 305 7.75 11.49 -13.95
CA GLU A 305 8.56 11.86 -12.80
C GLU A 305 9.56 12.94 -13.22
N LEU A 306 9.74 13.94 -12.37
CA LEU A 306 10.70 15.03 -12.58
C LEU A 306 11.50 15.22 -11.30
N GLY A 307 12.81 15.00 -11.39
CA GLY A 307 13.77 15.25 -10.32
C GLY A 307 14.63 16.45 -10.68
N ILE A 308 14.72 17.42 -9.78
CA ILE A 308 15.60 18.61 -9.92
C ILE A 308 16.47 18.67 -8.68
N ASN A 309 17.79 18.60 -8.88
CA ASN A 309 18.75 18.65 -7.78
C ASN A 309 19.76 19.79 -8.03
N TRP A 310 19.82 20.70 -7.09
CA TRP A 310 20.81 21.77 -7.05
C TRP A 310 21.75 21.53 -5.86
N ASN A 311 23.06 21.51 -6.11
CA ASN A 311 24.07 21.46 -5.06
C ASN A 311 25.15 22.50 -5.37
N ASP A 312 25.47 23.31 -4.39
CA ASP A 312 26.49 24.34 -4.54
C ASP A 312 27.25 24.59 -3.25
N GLN A 313 28.38 25.31 -3.38
CA GLN A 313 29.23 25.70 -2.26
C GLN A 313 29.67 27.15 -2.43
N ILE A 314 29.46 27.93 -1.38
CA ILE A 314 29.92 29.32 -1.29
C ILE A 314 30.88 29.41 -0.09
N GLN A 315 32.18 29.44 -0.34
CA GLN A 315 33.20 29.33 0.70
C GLN A 315 33.00 28.12 1.61
N ASP A 316 32.76 28.29 2.91
CA ASP A 316 32.53 27.22 3.89
C ASP A 316 31.07 26.77 3.95
N PHE A 317 30.17 27.44 3.22
CA PHE A 317 28.73 27.09 3.22
C PHE A 317 28.43 26.18 2.03
N THR A 318 28.01 24.95 2.31
CA THR A 318 27.50 24.00 1.32
C THR A 318 26.00 23.88 1.46
N TYR A 319 25.28 23.83 0.35
CA TYR A 319 23.82 23.65 0.37
C TYR A 319 23.33 22.85 -0.83
N GLY A 320 22.21 22.18 -0.63
CA GLY A 320 21.54 21.43 -1.67
C GLY A 320 20.03 21.54 -1.54
N VAL A 321 19.36 21.56 -2.70
CA VAL A 321 17.91 21.54 -2.84
C VAL A 321 17.55 20.47 -3.84
N GLY A 322 16.76 19.47 -3.41
CA GLY A 322 16.23 18.42 -4.25
C GLY A 322 14.70 18.54 -4.30
N LEU A 323 14.15 18.67 -5.50
CA LEU A 323 12.70 18.65 -5.75
C LEU A 323 12.36 17.45 -6.61
N ASN A 324 11.41 16.65 -6.15
CA ASN A 324 10.83 15.52 -6.88
C ASN A 324 9.34 15.77 -7.08
N LEU A 325 8.90 15.69 -8.31
CA LEU A 325 7.50 15.81 -8.70
C LEU A 325 7.11 14.53 -9.44
N SER A 326 5.94 13.99 -9.16
CA SER A 326 5.43 12.83 -9.88
C SER A 326 3.91 12.83 -9.96
N GLN A 327 3.41 12.27 -11.05
CA GLN A 327 2.00 11.98 -11.26
C GLN A 327 1.86 10.55 -11.76
N VAL A 328 0.91 9.80 -11.21
CA VAL A 328 0.57 8.46 -11.67
C VAL A 328 -0.94 8.37 -11.82
N LYS A 329 -1.40 8.01 -13.01
CA LYS A 329 -2.81 7.71 -13.32
C LYS A 329 -2.97 6.22 -13.54
N ASN A 330 -3.89 5.61 -12.84
CA ASN A 330 -4.23 4.20 -13.01
C ASN A 330 -5.57 4.04 -13.74
N LYS A 331 -5.75 2.89 -14.40
CA LYS A 331 -6.97 2.53 -15.10
C LYS A 331 -7.18 1.03 -15.07
N ALA A 332 -8.34 0.58 -14.65
CA ALA A 332 -8.79 -0.79 -14.83
C ALA A 332 -9.14 -1.00 -16.31
N VAL A 333 -8.34 -1.81 -17.03
CA VAL A 333 -8.57 -2.08 -18.44
C VAL A 333 -9.53 -3.25 -18.62
N LYS A 334 -9.45 -4.24 -17.70
CA LYS A 334 -10.32 -5.40 -17.66
C LYS A 334 -10.46 -5.86 -16.21
N LEU A 335 -11.67 -6.17 -15.80
CA LEU A 335 -12.01 -6.77 -14.52
C LEU A 335 -12.76 -8.09 -14.75
N ASN A 336 -12.94 -8.86 -13.70
CA ASN A 336 -13.74 -10.08 -13.75
C ASN A 336 -15.14 -9.81 -13.23
N GLY A 337 -16.04 -9.44 -14.11
CA GLY A 337 -17.40 -8.99 -13.82
C GLY A 337 -17.57 -7.50 -14.13
N ASP A 338 -18.82 -7.00 -14.03
CA ASP A 338 -19.13 -5.62 -14.39
C ASP A 338 -18.48 -4.62 -13.41
N TYR A 339 -18.54 -4.93 -12.12
CA TYR A 339 -18.02 -4.07 -11.05
C TYR A 339 -17.44 -4.89 -9.89
N ILE A 340 -16.42 -4.32 -9.22
CA ILE A 340 -15.95 -4.80 -7.93
C ILE A 340 -16.31 -3.74 -6.89
N TRP A 341 -17.23 -4.10 -5.99
CA TRP A 341 -17.71 -3.26 -4.91
C TRP A 341 -16.90 -3.50 -3.64
N THR A 342 -16.40 -2.42 -3.02
CA THR A 342 -15.60 -2.49 -1.79
C THR A 342 -15.93 -1.32 -0.86
N GLY A 343 -15.43 -1.37 0.38
CA GLY A 343 -15.65 -0.29 1.35
C GLY A 343 -17.07 -0.27 1.90
N GLY A 344 -17.44 -1.29 2.69
CA GLY A 344 -18.79 -1.40 3.27
C GLY A 344 -19.17 -0.20 4.15
N PHE A 345 -20.37 0.36 3.94
CA PHE A 345 -20.93 1.48 4.68
C PHE A 345 -22.46 1.36 4.81
N SER A 346 -22.94 1.09 6.04
CA SER A 346 -24.40 1.01 6.34
C SER A 346 -25.22 0.12 5.40
N GLY A 347 -24.65 -1.00 4.93
CA GLY A 347 -25.30 -1.93 4.01
C GLY A 347 -25.11 -1.62 2.52
N ASP A 348 -24.32 -0.59 2.21
CA ASP A 348 -23.91 -0.18 0.87
C ASP A 348 -22.38 -0.21 0.71
N TYR A 349 -21.85 0.16 -0.45
CA TYR A 349 -20.42 0.21 -0.74
C TYR A 349 -20.01 1.64 -1.13
N ILE A 350 -18.82 2.06 -0.61
CA ILE A 350 -18.25 3.38 -0.88
C ILE A 350 -17.58 3.40 -2.27
N VAL A 351 -16.96 2.31 -2.67
CA VAL A 351 -16.11 2.22 -3.85
C VAL A 351 -16.75 1.34 -4.91
N ARG A 352 -16.76 1.85 -6.15
CA ARG A 352 -17.04 1.08 -7.36
C ARG A 352 -15.78 1.03 -8.22
N ASN A 353 -15.22 -0.16 -8.42
CA ASN A 353 -14.17 -0.38 -9.38
C ASN A 353 -14.80 -0.89 -10.68
N ALA A 354 -14.65 -0.17 -11.78
CA ALA A 354 -15.24 -0.46 -13.08
C ALA A 354 -14.18 -0.48 -14.20
N GLU A 355 -14.46 -1.23 -15.26
CA GLU A 355 -13.62 -1.19 -16.47
C GLU A 355 -13.64 0.21 -17.09
N GLY A 356 -12.46 0.67 -17.50
CA GLY A 356 -12.31 2.00 -18.09
C GLY A 356 -12.05 3.13 -17.09
N GLU A 357 -12.19 2.88 -15.79
CA GLU A 357 -12.10 3.87 -14.73
C GLU A 357 -10.81 3.68 -13.88
N SER A 358 -10.48 4.68 -13.06
CA SER A 358 -9.47 4.54 -12.01
C SER A 358 -9.99 3.60 -10.92
N LEU A 359 -9.09 2.84 -10.27
CA LEU A 359 -9.47 2.07 -9.09
C LEU A 359 -9.83 2.97 -7.91
N SER A 360 -10.56 2.39 -6.96
CA SER A 360 -10.92 3.01 -5.66
C SER A 360 -11.70 4.31 -5.78
N GLN A 361 -12.34 4.60 -6.91
CA GLN A 361 -13.19 5.78 -7.02
C GLN A 361 -14.41 5.66 -6.12
N PHE A 362 -14.70 6.73 -5.38
CA PHE A 362 -15.87 6.79 -4.51
C PHE A 362 -17.12 6.95 -5.34
N TRP A 363 -18.13 6.14 -5.04
CA TRP A 363 -19.38 6.06 -5.78
C TRP A 363 -20.57 6.27 -4.85
N GLY A 364 -21.30 7.35 -5.04
CA GLY A 364 -22.40 7.72 -4.15
C GLY A 364 -23.25 8.84 -4.68
N TYR A 365 -24.12 9.34 -3.81
CA TYR A 365 -25.04 10.42 -4.12
C TYR A 365 -24.35 11.78 -4.05
N LYS A 366 -24.78 12.68 -4.91
CA LYS A 366 -24.48 14.11 -4.78
C LYS A 366 -25.47 14.78 -3.85
N THR A 367 -24.97 15.77 -3.07
CA THR A 367 -25.79 16.60 -2.20
C THR A 367 -25.82 18.04 -2.70
N ALA A 368 -26.94 18.72 -2.45
CA ALA A 368 -27.15 20.13 -2.77
C ALA A 368 -27.34 20.99 -1.51
N GLY A 369 -26.59 20.64 -0.45
CA GLY A 369 -26.65 21.33 0.85
C GLY A 369 -27.70 20.75 1.78
N ILE A 370 -28.15 21.58 2.76
CA ILE A 370 -29.05 21.22 3.84
C ILE A 370 -30.34 22.01 3.66
N PHE A 371 -31.50 21.37 3.76
CA PHE A 371 -32.79 22.04 3.79
C PHE A 371 -32.89 23.00 4.98
N GLN A 372 -33.17 24.28 4.73
CA GLN A 372 -33.18 25.29 5.78
C GLN A 372 -34.55 25.47 6.44
N ASN A 373 -35.64 25.17 5.73
CA ASN A 373 -36.99 25.39 6.20
C ASN A 373 -38.01 24.45 5.51
N GLU A 374 -39.22 24.41 6.06
CA GLU A 374 -40.32 23.60 5.55
C GLU A 374 -40.72 23.93 4.08
N THR A 375 -40.54 25.19 3.65
CA THR A 375 -40.87 25.61 2.29
C THR A 375 -39.94 24.95 1.29
N GLU A 376 -38.64 24.91 1.59
CA GLU A 376 -37.64 24.23 0.76
C GLU A 376 -37.94 22.73 0.65
N VAL A 377 -38.26 22.06 1.76
CA VAL A 377 -38.62 20.64 1.76
C VAL A 377 -39.86 20.39 0.89
N LYS A 378 -40.90 21.18 1.04
CA LYS A 378 -42.16 21.01 0.30
C LYS A 378 -42.03 21.35 -1.16
N SER A 379 -41.14 22.27 -1.55
CA SER A 379 -40.90 22.65 -2.93
C SER A 379 -39.97 21.70 -3.68
N TYR A 380 -39.31 20.76 -2.96
CA TYR A 380 -38.42 19.81 -3.59
C TYR A 380 -39.20 18.60 -4.16
N THR A 381 -39.77 18.82 -5.33
CA THR A 381 -40.69 17.89 -5.98
C THR A 381 -40.24 17.59 -7.41
N ASN A 382 -40.71 16.48 -7.95
CA ASN A 382 -40.62 16.13 -9.38
C ASN A 382 -41.61 16.94 -10.25
N GLU A 383 -41.61 16.69 -11.54
CA GLU A 383 -42.50 17.36 -12.51
C GLU A 383 -44.01 17.13 -12.23
N HIS A 384 -44.36 16.07 -11.52
CA HIS A 384 -45.73 15.73 -11.12
C HIS A 384 -46.14 16.32 -9.78
N GLY A 385 -45.23 17.08 -9.10
CA GLY A 385 -45.47 17.66 -7.80
C GLY A 385 -45.29 16.68 -6.63
N GLU A 386 -44.74 15.51 -6.86
CA GLU A 386 -44.45 14.53 -5.81
C GLU A 386 -43.09 14.82 -5.17
N SER A 387 -42.98 14.64 -3.85
CA SER A 387 -41.76 14.92 -3.13
C SER A 387 -40.63 13.95 -3.54
N LEU A 388 -39.48 14.48 -3.93
CA LEU A 388 -38.25 13.70 -4.20
C LEU A 388 -37.65 13.07 -2.92
N GLN A 389 -37.87 13.68 -1.75
CA GLN A 389 -37.44 13.19 -0.45
C GLN A 389 -38.57 13.25 0.59
N PRO A 390 -39.53 12.29 0.56
CA PRO A 390 -40.74 12.38 1.39
C PRO A 390 -40.49 12.29 2.89
N ASN A 391 -39.33 11.78 3.30
CA ASN A 391 -38.92 11.67 4.72
C ASN A 391 -38.07 12.87 5.20
N ALA A 392 -37.72 13.79 4.32
CA ALA A 392 -36.89 14.94 4.64
C ALA A 392 -37.62 15.96 5.54
N LYS A 393 -36.83 16.61 6.39
CA LYS A 393 -37.23 17.71 7.28
C LYS A 393 -36.21 18.82 7.20
N PRO A 394 -36.53 20.03 7.64
CA PRO A 394 -35.53 21.08 7.80
C PRO A 394 -34.32 20.57 8.59
N GLY A 395 -33.12 20.84 8.10
CA GLY A 395 -31.86 20.34 8.63
C GLY A 395 -31.36 19.02 8.03
N ASP A 396 -32.11 18.37 7.15
CA ASP A 396 -31.67 17.17 6.44
C ASP A 396 -30.89 17.52 5.16
N LEU A 397 -30.00 16.60 4.74
CA LEU A 397 -29.31 16.72 3.47
C LEU A 397 -30.28 16.65 2.31
N ARG A 398 -30.09 17.50 1.31
CA ARG A 398 -30.79 17.47 0.05
C ARG A 398 -29.98 16.69 -0.96
N PHE A 399 -30.39 15.47 -1.29
CA PHE A 399 -29.79 14.64 -2.33
C PHE A 399 -30.29 15.08 -3.70
N VAL A 400 -29.48 14.90 -4.74
CA VAL A 400 -29.78 15.32 -6.10
C VAL A 400 -30.36 14.15 -6.89
N ASP A 401 -31.51 14.36 -7.53
CA ASP A 401 -32.02 13.53 -8.64
C ASP A 401 -31.11 13.84 -9.84
N LEU A 402 -30.15 12.97 -10.14
CA LEU A 402 -29.10 13.24 -11.12
C LEU A 402 -29.53 12.91 -12.53
N ASN A 403 -30.39 11.91 -12.70
CA ASN A 403 -30.89 11.45 -13.98
C ASN A 403 -32.22 12.14 -14.37
N ASN A 404 -32.84 12.92 -13.47
CA ASN A 404 -34.09 13.65 -13.61
C ASN A 404 -35.28 12.72 -13.91
N ASP A 405 -35.31 11.52 -13.33
CA ASP A 405 -36.44 10.59 -13.47
C ASP A 405 -37.56 10.81 -12.44
N GLY A 406 -37.32 11.73 -11.48
CA GLY A 406 -38.29 12.10 -10.46
C GLY A 406 -38.25 11.23 -9.22
N VAL A 407 -37.23 10.37 -9.05
CA VAL A 407 -37.03 9.50 -7.89
C VAL A 407 -35.55 9.48 -7.51
N ILE A 408 -35.19 9.68 -6.26
CA ILE A 408 -33.83 9.57 -5.79
C ILE A 408 -33.54 8.11 -5.39
N ASP A 409 -32.88 7.37 -6.29
CA ASP A 409 -32.55 5.96 -6.10
C ASP A 409 -31.08 5.63 -6.48
N SER A 410 -30.74 4.34 -6.65
CA SER A 410 -29.39 3.91 -6.99
C SER A 410 -28.88 4.42 -8.35
N ASN A 411 -29.76 4.86 -9.24
CA ASN A 411 -29.42 5.38 -10.56
C ASN A 411 -28.87 6.81 -10.50
N ASP A 412 -29.09 7.51 -9.36
CA ASP A 412 -28.55 8.86 -9.11
C ASP A 412 -27.13 8.84 -8.53
N LYS A 413 -26.57 7.65 -8.28
CA LYS A 413 -25.20 7.56 -7.83
C LYS A 413 -24.24 7.90 -8.97
N THR A 414 -23.14 8.56 -8.59
CA THR A 414 -22.07 8.96 -9.52
C THR A 414 -20.71 8.92 -8.83
N HIS A 415 -19.66 9.25 -9.56
CA HIS A 415 -18.35 9.50 -8.96
C HIS A 415 -18.38 10.73 -8.06
N ILE A 416 -18.03 10.56 -6.80
CA ILE A 416 -18.02 11.61 -5.78
C ILE A 416 -16.63 11.93 -5.25
N GLY A 417 -15.59 11.19 -5.63
CA GLY A 417 -14.22 11.45 -5.26
C GLY A 417 -13.23 10.42 -5.79
N ASN A 418 -11.93 10.78 -5.77
CA ASN A 418 -10.82 9.94 -6.20
C ASN A 418 -9.68 9.99 -5.17
N PRO A 419 -9.26 8.86 -4.59
CA PRO A 419 -8.21 8.83 -3.58
C PRO A 419 -6.78 8.98 -4.13
N PHE A 420 -6.59 8.84 -5.45
CA PHE A 420 -5.25 8.94 -6.04
C PHE A 420 -4.88 10.39 -6.34
N PRO A 421 -3.69 10.85 -5.89
CA PRO A 421 -3.29 12.23 -6.07
C PRO A 421 -3.00 12.58 -7.52
N ASP A 422 -3.32 13.81 -7.90
CA ASP A 422 -2.92 14.41 -9.17
C ASP A 422 -1.44 14.80 -9.19
N LEU A 423 -0.87 15.10 -8.02
CA LEU A 423 0.53 15.47 -7.88
C LEU A 423 1.10 15.00 -6.54
N MET A 424 2.27 14.37 -6.60
CA MET A 424 3.10 14.06 -5.43
C MET A 424 4.34 14.94 -5.47
N VAL A 425 4.72 15.51 -4.31
CA VAL A 425 5.83 16.44 -4.17
C VAL A 425 6.76 15.96 -3.05
N GLY A 426 8.04 15.81 -3.36
CA GLY A 426 9.11 15.60 -2.38
C GLY A 426 10.09 16.78 -2.44
N LEU A 427 10.36 17.44 -1.32
CA LEU A 427 11.36 18.51 -1.21
C LEU A 427 12.40 18.14 -0.15
N ASN A 428 13.66 18.11 -0.55
CA ASN A 428 14.80 17.82 0.31
C ASN A 428 15.72 19.02 0.37
N LEU A 429 16.01 19.50 1.56
CA LEU A 429 16.92 20.61 1.80
C LEU A 429 18.07 20.12 2.67
N ASN A 430 19.29 20.45 2.30
CA ASN A 430 20.46 20.20 3.12
C ASN A 430 21.40 21.43 3.09
N ALA A 431 22.02 21.71 4.22
CA ALA A 431 23.01 22.76 4.34
C ALA A 431 24.05 22.40 5.37
N ALA A 432 25.28 22.87 5.17
CA ALA A 432 26.33 22.73 6.18
C ALA A 432 27.21 24.00 6.23
N TYR A 433 27.57 24.42 7.45
CA TYR A 433 28.41 25.58 7.69
C TYR A 433 29.19 25.45 9.01
N LYS A 434 30.51 25.45 8.93
CA LYS A 434 31.43 25.46 10.10
C LYS A 434 31.06 24.48 11.22
N GLY A 435 30.79 23.23 10.84
CA GLY A 435 30.42 22.15 11.79
C GLY A 435 28.93 22.02 12.05
N PHE A 436 28.09 22.99 11.70
CA PHE A 436 26.64 22.84 11.68
C PHE A 436 26.19 22.14 10.40
N ASP A 437 25.21 21.26 10.53
CA ASP A 437 24.50 20.63 9.42
C ASP A 437 22.99 20.68 9.64
N LEU A 438 22.26 20.87 8.54
CA LEU A 438 20.81 20.91 8.47
C LEU A 438 20.33 19.93 7.40
N VAL A 439 19.34 19.12 7.73
CA VAL A 439 18.57 18.31 6.77
C VAL A 439 17.10 18.54 7.03
N ALA A 440 16.35 18.86 5.98
CA ALA A 440 14.90 18.95 6.06
C ALA A 440 14.26 18.26 4.86
N ASN A 441 13.35 17.30 5.14
CA ASN A 441 12.64 16.52 4.14
C ASN A 441 11.15 16.78 4.28
N PHE A 442 10.53 17.14 3.16
CA PHE A 442 9.10 17.38 3.05
C PHE A 442 8.50 16.43 2.03
N TYR A 443 7.26 16.08 2.27
CA TYR A 443 6.47 15.27 1.34
C TYR A 443 5.01 15.74 1.36
N GLY A 444 4.36 15.72 0.21
CA GLY A 444 2.96 16.06 0.09
C GLY A 444 2.30 15.40 -1.11
N THR A 445 0.98 15.25 -1.01
CA THR A 445 0.09 14.84 -2.09
C THR A 445 -0.98 15.90 -2.28
N PHE A 446 -1.41 16.10 -3.52
CA PHE A 446 -2.38 17.12 -3.89
C PHE A 446 -3.38 16.57 -4.89
N GLY A 447 -4.65 16.95 -4.73
CA GLY A 447 -5.73 16.56 -5.63
C GLY A 447 -6.29 15.15 -5.38
N ASN A 448 -6.03 14.58 -4.21
CA ASN A 448 -6.64 13.33 -3.76
C ASN A 448 -7.76 13.62 -2.76
N ASP A 449 -8.81 12.80 -2.80
CA ASP A 449 -9.92 12.84 -1.88
C ASP A 449 -9.82 11.74 -0.82
N ILE A 450 -10.42 11.99 0.35
CA ILE A 450 -10.59 11.02 1.42
C ILE A 450 -12.08 10.91 1.74
N PHE A 451 -12.61 9.69 1.77
CA PHE A 451 -13.91 9.40 2.34
C PHE A 451 -13.77 9.28 3.86
N ASN A 452 -14.17 10.33 4.57
CA ASN A 452 -14.06 10.41 6.02
C ASN A 452 -15.25 9.72 6.70
N LYS A 453 -15.14 8.41 6.91
CA LYS A 453 -16.18 7.61 7.58
C LYS A 453 -16.45 8.07 9.02
N ASN A 454 -15.50 8.78 9.64
CA ASN A 454 -15.63 9.27 11.02
C ASN A 454 -16.65 10.41 11.17
N ILE A 455 -17.03 11.07 10.07
CA ILE A 455 -18.12 12.09 10.09
C ILE A 455 -19.41 11.51 10.68
N GLY A 456 -19.72 10.24 10.43
CA GLY A 456 -20.88 9.55 11.00
C GLY A 456 -20.91 9.54 12.54
N ARG A 457 -19.76 9.71 13.20
CA ARG A 457 -19.69 9.80 14.67
C ARG A 457 -20.23 11.13 15.23
N TYR A 458 -20.36 12.15 14.40
CA TYR A 458 -21.05 13.36 14.81
C TYR A 458 -22.55 13.13 15.07
N ALA A 459 -23.13 12.14 14.40
CA ALA A 459 -24.53 11.77 14.58
C ALA A 459 -24.83 11.08 15.91
N GLY A 460 -23.81 10.50 16.56
CA GLY A 460 -24.00 9.67 17.77
C GLY A 460 -24.92 8.48 17.55
N THR A 461 -24.98 7.96 16.33
CA THR A 461 -25.80 6.79 15.99
C THR A 461 -25.29 5.55 16.72
N ASP A 462 -26.18 4.63 17.01
CA ASP A 462 -25.86 3.32 17.61
C ASP A 462 -25.26 3.39 19.04
N GLY A 463 -25.60 4.45 19.82
CA GLY A 463 -25.17 4.59 21.22
C GLY A 463 -23.69 4.92 21.39
N GLN A 464 -23.02 5.36 20.35
CA GLN A 464 -21.61 5.78 20.40
C GLN A 464 -21.46 7.22 20.91
N ASN A 465 -20.27 7.54 21.44
CA ASN A 465 -19.92 8.92 21.80
C ASN A 465 -19.85 9.80 20.55
N VAL A 466 -20.26 11.06 20.72
CA VAL A 466 -20.14 12.10 19.69
C VAL A 466 -18.85 12.90 19.87
N TYR A 467 -18.37 13.52 18.81
CA TYR A 467 -17.23 14.45 18.90
C TYR A 467 -17.58 15.72 19.67
N ALA A 468 -16.59 16.29 20.34
CA ALA A 468 -16.69 17.62 20.90
C ALA A 468 -17.06 18.64 19.80
N GLY A 469 -17.96 19.60 20.12
CA GLY A 469 -18.43 20.59 19.16
C GLY A 469 -19.50 20.09 18.19
N THR A 470 -19.98 18.83 18.30
CA THR A 470 -21.10 18.33 17.49
C THR A 470 -22.29 19.27 17.53
N TYR A 471 -22.64 19.78 18.71
CA TYR A 471 -23.76 20.69 18.88
C TYR A 471 -23.61 21.98 18.06
N ASP A 472 -22.42 22.54 18.00
CA ASP A 472 -22.14 23.80 17.29
C ASP A 472 -22.06 23.62 15.79
N LYS A 473 -21.69 22.44 15.33
CA LYS A 473 -21.53 22.11 13.90
C LYS A 473 -22.79 21.61 13.23
N THR A 474 -23.77 21.12 13.98
CA THR A 474 -25.00 20.53 13.43
C THR A 474 -26.11 21.56 13.25
N TRP A 475 -26.92 21.35 12.23
CA TRP A 475 -28.07 22.21 11.93
C TRP A 475 -29.13 22.15 13.05
N ARG A 476 -29.63 23.31 13.42
CA ARG A 476 -30.76 23.55 14.32
C ARG A 476 -31.49 24.82 13.90
N THR A 477 -32.69 25.04 14.40
CA THR A 477 -33.49 26.24 14.08
C THR A 477 -32.80 27.56 14.52
N ASP A 478 -31.89 27.49 15.48
CA ASP A 478 -31.05 28.61 15.94
C ASP A 478 -29.63 28.58 15.36
N ASN A 479 -29.29 27.58 14.51
CA ASN A 479 -28.01 27.41 13.81
C ASN A 479 -28.23 26.92 12.37
N THR A 480 -28.85 27.72 11.52
CA THR A 480 -29.25 27.35 10.16
C THR A 480 -28.09 27.36 9.16
N GLY A 481 -26.97 27.99 9.46
CA GLY A 481 -25.74 27.97 8.61
C GLY A 481 -24.79 26.83 8.92
N ALA A 482 -25.25 25.78 9.59
CA ALA A 482 -24.41 24.68 10.05
C ALA A 482 -23.81 23.85 8.91
N GLU A 483 -22.65 23.30 9.19
CA GLU A 483 -21.87 22.45 8.29
C GLU A 483 -22.45 21.03 8.16
N PHE A 484 -23.04 20.52 9.27
CA PHE A 484 -23.55 19.16 9.36
C PHE A 484 -25.09 19.14 9.43
N PRO A 485 -25.75 18.11 8.88
CA PRO A 485 -27.19 17.98 8.99
C PRO A 485 -27.64 17.82 10.45
N ARG A 486 -28.94 18.01 10.68
CA ARG A 486 -29.53 17.86 12.00
C ARG A 486 -29.30 16.46 12.58
N LEU A 487 -29.19 16.39 13.90
CA LEU A 487 -29.19 15.12 14.62
C LEU A 487 -30.59 14.52 14.66
N SER A 488 -30.69 13.22 14.41
CA SER A 488 -31.95 12.49 14.43
C SER A 488 -31.74 11.07 14.90
N VAL A 489 -32.48 10.62 15.90
CA VAL A 489 -32.38 9.27 16.45
C VAL A 489 -32.63 8.19 15.38
N ASN A 490 -33.60 8.41 14.50
CA ASN A 490 -33.98 7.45 13.48
C ASN A 490 -33.32 7.70 12.10
N ASP A 491 -32.73 8.87 11.89
CA ASP A 491 -32.15 9.33 10.61
C ASP A 491 -32.96 8.86 9.38
N SER A 492 -34.27 9.19 9.37
CA SER A 492 -35.22 8.74 8.36
C SER A 492 -34.88 9.21 6.94
N ASN A 493 -34.13 10.32 6.80
CA ASN A 493 -33.60 10.83 5.53
C ASN A 493 -32.28 10.15 5.14
N MET A 494 -31.69 9.33 6.04
CA MET A 494 -30.43 8.63 5.82
C MET A 494 -29.23 9.57 5.61
N ASN A 495 -29.21 10.73 6.28
CA ASN A 495 -28.15 11.74 6.17
C ASN A 495 -26.75 11.17 6.44
N TYR A 496 -26.65 10.29 7.45
CA TYR A 496 -25.40 9.68 7.90
C TYR A 496 -25.25 8.20 7.49
N LYS A 497 -26.19 7.68 6.68
CA LYS A 497 -26.24 6.27 6.27
C LYS A 497 -26.09 6.07 4.77
N ARG A 498 -26.40 7.10 3.93
CA ARG A 498 -26.16 7.05 2.48
C ARG A 498 -24.72 7.43 2.16
N VAL A 499 -24.07 6.65 1.29
CA VAL A 499 -22.79 7.03 0.70
C VAL A 499 -23.00 8.27 -0.17
N SER A 500 -22.41 9.39 0.21
CA SER A 500 -22.56 10.66 -0.49
C SER A 500 -21.31 11.52 -0.42
N ASP A 501 -21.25 12.57 -1.25
CA ASP A 501 -20.16 13.53 -1.27
C ASP A 501 -20.03 14.33 0.04
N PHE A 502 -21.03 14.30 0.92
CA PHE A 502 -20.97 14.84 2.27
C PHE A 502 -19.83 14.25 3.11
N PHE A 503 -19.41 13.01 2.85
CA PHE A 503 -18.32 12.33 3.54
C PHE A 503 -16.97 12.52 2.87
N VAL A 504 -16.91 13.15 1.69
CA VAL A 504 -15.69 13.31 0.91
C VAL A 504 -15.04 14.64 1.22
N GLU A 505 -13.78 14.58 1.64
CA GLU A 505 -12.96 15.75 1.97
C GLU A 505 -11.70 15.78 1.11
N ASP A 506 -11.14 16.99 0.92
CA ASP A 506 -9.83 17.18 0.31
C ASP A 506 -8.75 16.52 1.20
N GLY A 507 -8.13 15.47 0.66
CA GLY A 507 -7.05 14.72 1.31
C GLY A 507 -5.66 15.29 1.06
N SER A 508 -5.55 16.43 0.37
CA SER A 508 -4.27 17.07 0.07
C SER A 508 -3.53 17.47 1.35
N TYR A 509 -2.23 17.23 1.37
CA TYR A 509 -1.38 17.66 2.48
C TYR A 509 0.05 17.93 2.07
N PHE A 510 0.76 18.71 2.89
CA PHE A 510 2.20 18.91 2.82
C PHE A 510 2.81 18.79 4.23
N ARG A 511 3.76 17.86 4.42
CA ARG A 511 4.31 17.48 5.72
C ARG A 511 5.81 17.66 5.79
N CYS A 512 6.29 18.22 6.89
CA CYS A 512 7.70 18.14 7.27
C CYS A 512 7.96 16.75 7.90
N LYS A 513 8.47 15.82 7.08
CA LYS A 513 8.75 14.43 7.49
C LYS A 513 9.94 14.32 8.42
N LEU A 514 10.99 15.12 8.17
CA LEU A 514 12.19 15.16 8.98
C LEU A 514 12.76 16.57 8.97
N LEU A 515 13.06 17.08 10.15
CA LEU A 515 13.96 18.22 10.35
C LEU A 515 15.07 17.76 11.28
N GLN A 516 16.31 17.84 10.82
CA GLN A 516 17.48 17.49 11.63
C GLN A 516 18.48 18.63 11.61
N ILE A 517 18.97 18.99 12.79
CA ILE A 517 20.05 19.94 12.99
C ILE A 517 21.17 19.22 13.73
N GLY A 518 22.38 19.28 13.19
CA GLY A 518 23.57 18.68 13.77
C GLY A 518 24.66 19.71 14.02
N TYR A 519 25.51 19.43 14.99
CA TYR A 519 26.74 20.18 15.21
C TYR A 519 27.88 19.22 15.50
N THR A 520 28.90 19.27 14.65
CA THR A 520 30.15 18.52 14.84
C THR A 520 31.18 19.41 15.51
N LEU A 521 31.58 19.05 16.71
CA LEU A 521 32.54 19.81 17.48
C LEU A 521 33.92 19.76 16.81
N PRO A 522 34.72 20.85 16.89
CA PRO A 522 36.08 20.86 16.35
C PRO A 522 36.95 19.78 16.96
N LYS A 523 37.54 18.92 16.13
CA LYS A 523 38.42 17.82 16.61
C LYS A 523 39.59 18.30 17.50
N GLN A 524 40.04 19.54 17.28
CA GLN A 524 41.10 20.19 18.05
C GLN A 524 40.77 20.27 19.55
N TRP A 525 39.50 20.38 19.94
CA TRP A 525 39.08 20.40 21.35
C TRP A 525 39.37 19.06 22.07
N PHE A 526 39.57 18.01 21.32
CA PHE A 526 39.85 16.65 21.82
C PHE A 526 41.23 16.13 21.40
N ASN A 527 42.19 17.03 21.16
CA ASN A 527 43.53 16.66 20.69
C ASN A 527 43.52 15.78 19.42
N ASN A 528 42.51 15.98 18.52
CA ASN A 528 42.25 15.22 17.30
C ASN A 528 41.95 13.69 17.52
N LYS A 529 41.72 13.26 18.75
CA LYS A 529 41.46 11.86 19.09
C LYS A 529 39.98 11.48 19.09
N LEU A 530 39.08 12.44 19.14
CA LEU A 530 37.63 12.23 19.20
C LEU A 530 36.93 13.10 18.18
N ASN A 531 36.01 12.49 17.41
CA ASN A 531 35.05 13.19 16.62
C ASN A 531 33.69 13.08 17.32
N LEU A 532 33.12 14.22 17.73
CA LEU A 532 31.88 14.29 18.47
C LEU A 532 30.84 15.11 17.67
N ARG A 533 29.70 14.48 17.37
CA ARG A 533 28.56 15.17 16.74
C ARG A 533 27.33 15.05 17.62
N LEU A 534 26.73 16.19 17.91
CA LEU A 534 25.41 16.29 18.55
C LEU A 534 24.36 16.51 17.48
N SER A 535 23.20 15.91 17.61
CA SER A 535 22.10 16.13 16.68
C SER A 535 20.75 16.16 17.41
N PHE A 536 19.87 16.99 16.87
CA PHE A 536 18.46 17.02 17.22
C PHE A 536 17.65 16.74 15.94
N SER A 537 16.68 15.84 16.02
CA SER A 537 15.80 15.49 14.90
C SER A 537 14.35 15.53 15.36
N ALA A 538 13.50 16.08 14.50
CA ALA A 538 12.05 16.07 14.65
C ALA A 538 11.44 15.36 13.44
N GLN A 539 10.64 14.31 13.68
CA GLN A 539 9.89 13.61 12.64
C GLN A 539 8.42 14.02 12.71
N ASN A 540 7.79 14.14 11.52
CA ASN A 540 6.40 14.58 11.36
C ASN A 540 6.12 15.89 12.12
N LEU A 541 7.03 16.86 12.00
CA LEU A 541 7.05 18.09 12.81
C LEU A 541 5.76 18.89 12.66
N PHE A 542 5.27 19.06 11.44
CA PHE A 542 3.99 19.67 11.14
C PHE A 542 3.42 19.13 9.82
N THR A 543 2.10 19.24 9.68
CA THR A 543 1.34 18.92 8.47
C THR A 543 0.43 20.09 8.15
N ILE A 544 0.43 20.54 6.91
CA ILE A 544 -0.48 21.55 6.37
C ILE A 544 -1.53 20.78 5.56
N THR A 545 -2.81 20.86 5.92
CA THR A 545 -3.92 20.15 5.29
C THR A 545 -5.25 20.82 5.65
N ASN A 546 -6.25 20.63 4.78
CA ASN A 546 -7.65 20.98 5.05
C ASN A 546 -8.47 19.79 5.56
N TYR A 547 -7.90 18.59 5.57
CA TYR A 547 -8.57 17.39 6.05
C TYR A 547 -8.91 17.50 7.54
N SER A 548 -10.18 17.22 7.88
CA SER A 548 -10.70 17.36 9.25
C SER A 548 -10.35 16.20 10.18
N GLY A 549 -9.98 15.04 9.63
CA GLY A 549 -9.61 13.86 10.39
C GLY A 549 -8.21 13.94 11.01
N ALA A 550 -7.80 12.88 11.70
CA ALA A 550 -6.59 12.88 12.52
C ALA A 550 -5.28 12.97 11.71
N ASP A 551 -5.21 12.34 10.54
CA ASP A 551 -4.01 12.30 9.70
C ASP A 551 -4.38 11.94 8.26
N PRO A 552 -4.22 12.86 7.28
CA PRO A 552 -4.57 12.61 5.88
C PRO A 552 -3.70 11.51 5.24
N GLU A 553 -2.47 11.33 5.68
CA GLU A 553 -1.59 10.28 5.16
C GLU A 553 -2.03 8.88 5.64
N ALA A 554 -2.36 8.73 6.91
CA ALA A 554 -2.86 7.47 7.45
C ALA A 554 -4.25 7.12 6.88
N ALA A 555 -5.10 8.12 6.68
CA ALA A 555 -6.44 7.98 6.12
C ALA A 555 -6.41 7.57 4.64
N SER A 556 -5.47 8.08 3.85
CA SER A 556 -5.40 7.81 2.42
C SER A 556 -4.88 6.42 2.07
N MET A 557 -4.25 5.70 3.00
CA MET A 557 -3.64 4.39 2.73
C MET A 557 -4.67 3.30 2.40
N GLY A 558 -5.87 3.35 3.01
CA GLY A 558 -6.91 2.33 2.79
C GLY A 558 -6.49 0.92 3.23
N SER A 559 -7.35 -0.06 2.98
CA SER A 559 -7.07 -1.47 3.30
C SER A 559 -6.44 -2.24 2.12
N SER A 560 -6.65 -1.77 0.89
CA SER A 560 -6.13 -2.38 -0.34
C SER A 560 -6.11 -1.36 -1.49
N VAL A 561 -5.49 -1.72 -2.61
CA VAL A 561 -5.49 -0.91 -3.84
C VAL A 561 -6.87 -0.76 -4.49
N THR A 562 -7.83 -1.60 -4.14
CA THR A 562 -9.24 -1.53 -4.57
C THR A 562 -10.13 -0.85 -3.54
N GLU A 563 -9.57 -0.35 -2.45
CA GLU A 563 -10.28 0.29 -1.33
C GLU A 563 -9.38 1.36 -0.68
N ALA A 564 -8.69 2.15 -1.49
CA ALA A 564 -7.85 3.25 -1.02
C ALA A 564 -8.71 4.47 -0.63
N GLY A 565 -8.17 5.34 0.24
CA GLY A 565 -8.75 6.64 0.56
C GLY A 565 -9.94 6.63 1.52
N ILE A 566 -10.25 5.52 2.18
CA ILE A 566 -11.31 5.45 3.19
C ILE A 566 -10.70 5.54 4.58
N ASP A 567 -11.06 6.55 5.35
CA ASP A 567 -10.64 6.67 6.76
C ASP A 567 -11.53 5.83 7.68
N TYR A 568 -10.99 4.69 8.12
CA TYR A 568 -11.57 3.79 9.12
C TYR A 568 -11.11 4.11 10.56
N THR A 569 -10.70 5.34 10.87
CA THR A 569 -10.15 5.72 12.17
C THR A 569 -8.70 5.23 12.35
N GLY A 570 -7.87 5.43 11.33
CA GLY A 570 -6.45 5.11 11.38
C GLY A 570 -5.73 5.86 12.51
N TYR A 571 -4.78 5.19 13.19
CA TYR A 571 -3.96 5.86 14.19
C TYR A 571 -3.00 6.86 13.50
N PRO A 572 -2.97 8.13 13.90
CA PRO A 572 -2.15 9.15 13.26
C PRO A 572 -0.65 8.89 13.46
N ASN A 573 0.16 9.29 12.48
CA ASN A 573 1.61 9.22 12.60
C ASN A 573 2.12 10.10 13.76
N PRO A 574 2.91 9.56 14.70
CA PRO A 574 3.37 10.33 15.85
C PRO A 574 4.40 11.38 15.45
N ARG A 575 4.36 12.52 16.14
CA ARG A 575 5.47 13.48 16.14
C ARG A 575 6.56 12.97 17.07
N THR A 576 7.79 12.78 16.55
CA THR A 576 8.89 12.19 17.32
C THR A 576 10.07 13.15 17.39
N PHE A 577 10.64 13.32 18.57
CA PHE A 577 11.83 14.12 18.81
C PHE A 577 12.97 13.19 19.27
N LEU A 578 14.13 13.31 18.63
CA LEU A 578 15.30 12.49 18.93
C LEU A 578 16.51 13.37 19.19
N PHE A 579 17.27 13.05 20.24
CA PHE A 579 18.57 13.61 20.51
C PHE A 579 19.62 12.54 20.25
N GLY A 580 20.59 12.86 19.41
CA GLY A 580 21.65 11.95 19.01
C GLY A 580 23.03 12.44 19.44
N LEU A 581 23.84 11.50 19.91
CA LEU A 581 25.25 11.70 20.23
C LEU A 581 26.07 10.65 19.44
N ASN A 582 26.90 11.11 18.51
CA ASN A 582 27.78 10.25 17.75
C ASN A 582 29.23 10.53 18.15
N MET A 583 29.92 9.49 18.56
CA MET A 583 31.35 9.52 18.93
C MET A 583 32.14 8.54 18.09
N SER A 584 33.27 8.99 17.53
CA SER A 584 34.24 8.11 16.86
C SER A 584 35.67 8.48 17.30
N PHE A 585 36.43 7.46 17.64
CA PHE A 585 37.79 7.55 18.19
C PHE A 585 38.84 7.25 17.13
#